data_3ab4e55d51d2d929a0fd55ff21665194
#
_entry.id   3ab4e55d51d2d929a0fd55ff21665194
#
_cell.length_a   1.000
_cell.length_b   1.000
_cell.length_c   1.000
_cell.angle_alpha   90.00
_cell.angle_beta   90.00
_cell.angle_gamma   90.00
#
_symmetry.space_group_name_H-M   'P 1'
#
loop_
_entity.id
_entity.type
_entity.pdbx_description
1 polymer ?
#
loop_
_entity_poly.entity_id
_entity_poly.type
_entity_poly.pdbx_seq_one_letter_code
_entity_poly.pdbx_strand_id
1 'polypeptide(L)'
;MHLVKTILTAGLLLSAAAQAHNVLEFPQPENNPEEFYAVTEIPTGGIIKYETDAKTGFIVADRFQSMPVAYPANYGSLTQSLAGDGDPLDVVFYTRAPMAPGTLIKLRAIGVLKMIDGGEKDDKIIAVPASKIDPTYDDIKTISDLPKIEQQRLEAFFRVYKELPEGRKKVELAGFNDAAXREAGDQIGLGGLEGEEPAIIFIAGAVRRLRHSLSRSLWRQNHTSHDNAYPTILHLDAG
;
A
#
# COMPACT_ATOMS: atom_id res chain seq x y z
N MET A 1 50.79 -4.78 49.94
CA MET A 1 49.77 -5.63 49.26
C MET A 1 48.74 -4.75 48.60
N HIS A 2 48.91 -4.51 47.32
CA HIS A 2 47.99 -3.67 46.52
C HIS A 2 46.96 -4.53 45.80
N LEU A 3 45.70 -4.31 46.15
CA LEU A 3 44.58 -5.01 45.52
C LEU A 3 44.18 -4.27 44.23
N VAL A 4 44.52 -4.85 43.11
CA VAL A 4 44.12 -4.32 41.80
C VAL A 4 42.65 -4.72 41.55
N LYS A 5 41.75 -3.73 41.61
CA LYS A 5 40.36 -3.95 41.21
C LYS A 5 40.23 -3.85 39.71
N THR A 6 40.11 -4.99 39.05
CA THR A 6 39.82 -5.04 37.62
C THR A 6 38.32 -4.81 37.40
N ILE A 7 37.96 -3.66 36.88
CA ILE A 7 36.58 -3.36 36.48
C ILE A 7 36.35 -3.97 35.09
N LEU A 8 35.58 -5.05 35.08
CA LEU A 8 35.15 -5.67 33.83
C LEU A 8 33.97 -4.88 33.27
N THR A 9 34.21 -4.00 32.33
CA THR A 9 33.15 -3.26 31.65
C THR A 9 32.54 -4.19 30.60
N ALA A 10 31.41 -4.80 30.92
CA ALA A 10 30.63 -5.57 29.98
C ALA A 10 29.95 -4.58 29.04
N GLY A 11 30.51 -4.37 27.85
CA GLY A 11 29.88 -3.60 26.80
C GLY A 11 28.66 -4.36 26.24
N LEU A 12 27.48 -3.88 26.58
CA LEU A 12 26.26 -4.40 26.00
C LEU A 12 26.18 -3.89 24.53
N LEU A 13 26.60 -4.71 23.59
CA LEU A 13 26.41 -4.45 22.20
C LEU A 13 24.92 -4.65 21.89
N LEU A 14 24.15 -3.57 21.95
CA LEU A 14 22.82 -3.56 21.35
C LEU A 14 23.01 -3.63 19.84
N SER A 15 22.97 -4.84 19.29
CA SER A 15 22.79 -5.02 17.86
C SER A 15 21.37 -4.59 17.55
N ALA A 16 21.20 -3.36 17.06
CA ALA A 16 19.98 -2.97 16.41
C ALA A 16 19.87 -3.85 15.16
N ALA A 17 19.04 -4.88 15.23
CA ALA A 17 18.68 -5.63 14.06
C ALA A 17 17.98 -4.65 13.11
N ALA A 18 18.63 -4.32 12.01
CA ALA A 18 17.99 -3.58 10.94
C ALA A 18 16.88 -4.49 10.41
N GLN A 19 15.65 -4.22 10.81
CA GLN A 19 14.51 -4.89 10.23
C GLN A 19 14.37 -4.36 8.82
N ALA A 20 14.50 -5.24 7.84
CA ALA A 20 14.16 -4.92 6.48
C ALA A 20 12.67 -4.53 6.47
N HIS A 21 12.39 -3.30 6.08
CA HIS A 21 11.01 -2.85 5.97
C HIS A 21 10.34 -3.53 4.78
N ASN A 22 9.28 -4.27 5.06
CA ASN A 22 8.42 -4.84 4.02
C ASN A 22 7.65 -3.69 3.35
N VAL A 23 7.76 -3.56 2.05
CA VAL A 23 7.12 -2.49 1.29
C VAL A 23 5.58 -2.53 1.45
N LEU A 24 5.00 -3.72 1.65
CA LEU A 24 3.56 -3.86 1.89
C LEU A 24 3.11 -3.25 3.22
N GLU A 25 4.03 -3.02 4.15
CA GLU A 25 3.76 -2.38 5.44
C GLU A 25 3.88 -0.85 5.37
N PHE A 26 4.20 -0.27 4.20
CA PHE A 26 4.33 1.18 4.05
C PHE A 26 3.03 1.87 4.47
N PRO A 27 3.10 2.88 5.36
CA PRO A 27 1.88 3.45 5.95
C PRO A 27 1.06 4.24 4.94
N GLN A 28 -0.24 4.08 5.02
CA GLN A 28 -1.20 4.82 4.20
C GLN A 28 -1.26 6.30 4.63
N PRO A 29 -1.60 7.23 3.71
CA PRO A 29 -1.69 8.64 4.05
C PRO A 29 -2.91 8.94 4.93
N GLU A 30 -2.90 10.11 5.59
CA GLU A 30 -3.98 10.51 6.50
C GLU A 30 -5.35 10.65 5.83
N ASN A 31 -5.34 10.95 4.53
CA ASN A 31 -6.56 11.10 3.74
C ASN A 31 -6.97 9.82 2.99
N ASN A 32 -6.47 8.64 3.41
CA ASN A 32 -6.99 7.37 2.91
C ASN A 32 -8.47 7.26 3.31
N PRO A 33 -9.40 6.88 2.40
CA PRO A 33 -9.18 6.27 1.08
C PRO A 33 -9.17 7.22 -0.12
N GLU A 34 -9.27 8.54 0.07
CA GLU A 34 -9.27 9.47 -1.07
C GLU A 34 -7.96 9.36 -1.88
N GLU A 35 -6.85 9.21 -1.17
CA GLU A 35 -5.56 8.86 -1.75
C GLU A 35 -4.96 7.70 -0.97
N PHE A 36 -4.20 6.85 -1.65
CA PHE A 36 -3.57 5.68 -1.02
C PHE A 36 -2.24 5.35 -1.71
N TYR A 37 -1.40 4.61 -1.01
CA TYR A 37 -0.14 4.09 -1.56
C TYR A 37 -0.32 2.67 -2.06
N ALA A 38 0.25 2.41 -3.24
CA ALA A 38 0.39 1.06 -3.78
C ALA A 38 1.84 0.83 -4.21
N VAL A 39 2.29 -0.41 -4.13
CA VAL A 39 3.58 -0.82 -4.68
C VAL A 39 3.35 -1.38 -6.09
N THR A 40 4.14 -0.89 -7.06
CA THR A 40 4.11 -1.41 -8.42
C THR A 40 4.72 -2.80 -8.44
N GLU A 41 4.05 -3.73 -9.08
CA GLU A 41 4.58 -5.07 -9.32
C GLU A 41 4.86 -5.27 -10.79
N ILE A 42 3.90 -4.97 -11.67
CA ILE A 42 4.02 -5.24 -13.10
C ILE A 42 3.89 -3.92 -13.86
N PRO A 43 4.88 -3.53 -14.67
CA PRO A 43 4.76 -2.33 -15.49
C PRO A 43 3.78 -2.50 -16.64
N THR A 44 3.19 -1.40 -17.10
CA THR A 44 2.45 -1.38 -18.37
C THR A 44 3.30 -2.02 -19.48
N GLY A 45 2.71 -2.93 -20.24
CA GLY A 45 3.40 -3.67 -21.30
C GLY A 45 4.17 -4.89 -20.79
N GLY A 46 4.16 -5.14 -19.49
CA GLY A 46 4.83 -6.29 -18.90
C GLY A 46 4.21 -7.61 -19.30
N ILE A 47 5.05 -8.63 -19.43
CA ILE A 47 4.65 -10.02 -19.70
C ILE A 47 5.14 -10.96 -18.61
N ILE A 48 5.78 -10.43 -17.57
CA ILE A 48 6.17 -11.20 -16.39
C ILE A 48 5.23 -10.80 -15.27
N LYS A 49 4.58 -11.79 -14.65
CA LYS A 49 3.86 -11.54 -13.40
C LYS A 49 4.88 -11.53 -12.28
N TYR A 50 5.08 -10.35 -11.70
CA TYR A 50 5.80 -10.21 -10.46
C TYR A 50 4.80 -10.12 -9.32
N GLU A 51 5.23 -10.53 -8.15
CA GLU A 51 4.47 -10.42 -6.89
C GLU A 51 5.39 -9.87 -5.80
N THR A 52 4.83 -9.14 -4.89
CA THR A 52 5.53 -8.74 -3.67
C THR A 52 5.37 -9.84 -2.62
N ASP A 53 6.46 -10.53 -2.29
CA ASP A 53 6.42 -11.59 -1.28
C ASP A 53 5.99 -10.99 0.08
N ALA A 54 4.89 -11.47 0.61
CA ALA A 54 4.26 -10.89 1.80
C ALA A 54 5.13 -10.96 3.06
N LYS A 55 6.08 -11.88 3.10
CA LYS A 55 6.97 -12.05 4.28
C LYS A 55 8.19 -11.16 4.22
N THR A 56 8.75 -10.97 3.03
CA THR A 56 10.04 -10.32 2.85
C THR A 56 9.95 -8.95 2.20
N GLY A 57 8.83 -8.65 1.51
CA GLY A 57 8.67 -7.42 0.74
C GLY A 57 9.45 -7.37 -0.56
N PHE A 58 10.15 -8.45 -0.91
CA PHE A 58 10.87 -8.51 -2.18
C PHE A 58 9.93 -8.77 -3.36
N ILE A 59 10.25 -8.16 -4.49
CA ILE A 59 9.57 -8.46 -5.76
C ILE A 59 10.15 -9.77 -6.29
N VAL A 60 9.27 -10.76 -6.49
CA VAL A 60 9.65 -12.06 -7.05
C VAL A 60 8.94 -12.27 -8.38
N ALA A 61 9.56 -12.99 -9.30
CA ALA A 61 8.93 -13.37 -10.56
C ALA A 61 8.12 -14.65 -10.31
N ASP A 62 6.80 -14.53 -10.37
CA ASP A 62 5.89 -15.67 -10.22
C ASP A 62 5.87 -16.50 -11.51
N ARG A 63 5.54 -15.87 -12.64
CA ARG A 63 5.45 -16.57 -13.93
C ARG A 63 5.56 -15.61 -15.11
N PHE A 64 5.82 -16.17 -16.27
CA PHE A 64 5.68 -15.46 -17.54
C PHE A 64 4.24 -15.60 -18.03
N GLN A 65 3.73 -14.54 -18.67
CA GLN A 65 2.41 -14.57 -19.28
C GLN A 65 2.40 -15.57 -20.44
N SER A 66 1.55 -16.60 -20.33
CA SER A 66 1.47 -17.65 -21.35
C SER A 66 0.58 -17.28 -22.53
N MET A 67 -0.41 -16.41 -22.29
CA MET A 67 -1.21 -15.82 -23.37
C MET A 67 -0.38 -14.76 -24.09
N PRO A 68 -0.57 -14.59 -25.41
CA PRO A 68 0.16 -13.55 -26.16
C PRO A 68 -0.44 -12.15 -25.91
N VAL A 69 -0.55 -11.80 -24.64
CA VAL A 69 -1.06 -10.50 -24.19
C VAL A 69 -0.10 -9.90 -23.16
N ALA A 70 -0.11 -8.58 -23.03
CA ALA A 70 0.69 -7.85 -22.06
C ALA A 70 -0.24 -7.01 -21.17
N TYR A 71 0.18 -6.72 -19.95
CA TYR A 71 -0.59 -5.90 -19.01
C TYR A 71 -0.88 -4.53 -19.64
N PRO A 72 -2.17 -4.13 -19.76
CA PRO A 72 -2.51 -2.88 -20.45
C PRO A 72 -2.25 -1.61 -19.63
N ALA A 73 -2.08 -1.76 -18.33
CA ALA A 73 -1.75 -0.69 -17.39
C ALA A 73 -0.79 -1.25 -16.35
N ASN A 74 -0.22 -0.43 -15.48
CA ASN A 74 0.58 -0.93 -14.37
C ASN A 74 -0.31 -1.70 -13.40
N TYR A 75 0.27 -2.65 -12.71
CA TYR A 75 -0.41 -3.50 -11.74
C TYR A 75 0.42 -3.56 -10.47
N GLY A 76 -0.25 -3.65 -9.33
CA GLY A 76 0.45 -3.77 -8.06
C GLY A 76 -0.50 -3.99 -6.90
N SER A 77 0.04 -3.88 -5.70
CA SER A 77 -0.64 -4.20 -4.45
C SER A 77 -0.81 -2.95 -3.59
N LEU A 78 -2.00 -2.78 -3.04
CA LEU A 78 -2.29 -1.72 -2.05
C LEU A 78 -1.55 -2.03 -0.76
N THR A 79 -0.75 -1.09 -0.25
CA THR A 79 -0.05 -1.32 1.02
C THR A 79 -1.03 -1.32 2.20
N GLN A 80 -0.71 -2.06 3.25
CA GLN A 80 -1.52 -2.19 4.46
C GLN A 80 -2.96 -2.65 4.18
N SER A 81 -3.14 -3.53 3.20
CA SER A 81 -4.46 -4.08 2.87
C SER A 81 -4.45 -5.60 2.93
N LEU A 82 -5.63 -6.18 3.01
CA LEU A 82 -5.81 -7.63 3.06
C LEU A 82 -7.14 -7.97 2.41
N ALA A 83 -7.09 -8.75 1.34
CA ALA A 83 -8.27 -9.27 0.67
C ALA A 83 -8.77 -10.57 1.35
N GLY A 84 -9.89 -11.07 0.93
CA GLY A 84 -10.51 -12.27 1.52
C GLY A 84 -9.69 -13.55 1.38
N ASP A 85 -8.80 -13.61 0.41
CA ASP A 85 -7.89 -14.73 0.17
C ASP A 85 -6.59 -14.64 0.98
N GLY A 86 -6.37 -13.53 1.70
CA GLY A 86 -5.19 -13.29 2.52
C GLY A 86 -4.07 -12.52 1.82
N ASP A 87 -4.25 -12.15 0.56
CA ASP A 87 -3.31 -11.34 -0.20
C ASP A 87 -3.67 -9.84 -0.11
N PRO A 88 -2.74 -8.93 -0.41
CA PRO A 88 -3.09 -7.52 -0.52
C PRO A 88 -4.09 -7.24 -1.65
N LEU A 89 -4.86 -6.16 -1.52
CA LEU A 89 -5.80 -5.75 -2.57
C LEU A 89 -5.06 -5.32 -3.84
N ASP A 90 -5.53 -5.79 -4.97
CA ASP A 90 -4.96 -5.54 -6.29
C ASP A 90 -5.36 -4.16 -6.84
N VAL A 91 -4.37 -3.46 -7.40
CA VAL A 91 -4.58 -2.14 -8.02
C VAL A 91 -4.04 -2.15 -9.45
N VAL A 92 -4.88 -1.76 -10.40
CA VAL A 92 -4.51 -1.49 -11.80
C VAL A 92 -4.48 0.02 -11.97
N PHE A 93 -3.37 0.57 -12.44
CA PHE A 93 -3.28 2.04 -12.47
C PHE A 93 -2.57 2.56 -13.71
N TYR A 94 -3.08 3.67 -14.22
CA TYR A 94 -2.59 4.34 -15.42
C TYR A 94 -1.52 5.36 -15.06
N THR A 95 -0.46 5.42 -15.83
CA THR A 95 0.59 6.44 -15.76
C THR A 95 1.09 6.73 -17.17
N ARG A 96 1.76 7.87 -17.35
CA ARG A 96 2.30 8.27 -18.67
C ARG A 96 3.45 7.37 -19.15
N ALA A 97 4.02 6.58 -18.27
CA ALA A 97 5.15 5.68 -18.57
C ALA A 97 5.06 4.46 -17.66
N PRO A 98 5.60 3.30 -18.09
CA PRO A 98 5.65 2.12 -17.23
C PRO A 98 6.42 2.41 -15.94
N MET A 99 5.91 1.93 -14.82
CA MET A 99 6.54 2.10 -13.50
C MET A 99 7.44 0.91 -13.19
N ALA A 100 8.62 1.16 -12.63
CA ALA A 100 9.52 0.08 -12.24
C ALA A 100 8.94 -0.74 -11.08
N PRO A 101 9.06 -2.07 -11.10
CA PRO A 101 8.64 -2.90 -9.96
C PRO A 101 9.32 -2.47 -8.66
N GLY A 102 8.57 -2.52 -7.56
CA GLY A 102 9.02 -2.08 -6.25
C GLY A 102 8.82 -0.60 -5.96
N THR A 103 8.37 0.17 -6.94
CA THR A 103 8.13 1.61 -6.76
C THR A 103 6.82 1.84 -6.01
N LEU A 104 6.87 2.59 -4.92
CA LEU A 104 5.67 3.09 -4.24
C LEU A 104 5.14 4.32 -4.98
N ILE A 105 3.83 4.35 -5.20
CA ILE A 105 3.17 5.49 -5.83
C ILE A 105 1.91 5.85 -5.05
N LYS A 106 1.63 7.14 -4.92
CA LYS A 106 0.39 7.62 -4.35
C LYS A 106 -0.66 7.76 -5.45
N LEU A 107 -1.79 7.12 -5.26
CA LEU A 107 -2.87 6.97 -6.23
C LEU A 107 -4.20 7.45 -5.64
N ARG A 108 -5.20 7.63 -6.50
CA ARG A 108 -6.61 7.74 -6.13
C ARG A 108 -7.44 6.81 -7.01
N ALA A 109 -8.44 6.18 -6.44
CA ALA A 109 -9.32 5.27 -7.16
C ALA A 109 -10.26 6.04 -8.09
N ILE A 110 -10.54 5.43 -9.26
CA ILE A 110 -11.53 5.93 -10.21
C ILE A 110 -12.64 4.91 -10.47
N GLY A 111 -12.51 3.70 -9.97
CA GLY A 111 -13.51 2.64 -10.10
C GLY A 111 -12.98 1.29 -9.70
N VAL A 112 -13.80 0.27 -9.89
CA VAL A 112 -13.45 -1.13 -9.59
C VAL A 112 -13.90 -2.01 -10.76
N LEU A 113 -13.02 -2.86 -11.24
CA LEU A 113 -13.38 -3.95 -12.16
C LEU A 113 -13.81 -5.15 -11.33
N LYS A 114 -15.06 -5.54 -11.46
CA LYS A 114 -15.63 -6.68 -10.73
C LYS A 114 -15.19 -7.97 -11.39
N MET A 115 -14.52 -8.81 -10.62
CA MET A 115 -13.91 -10.05 -11.12
C MET A 115 -14.08 -11.20 -10.14
N ILE A 116 -14.37 -12.39 -10.69
CA ILE A 116 -14.34 -13.66 -9.97
C ILE A 116 -13.25 -14.51 -10.61
N ASP A 117 -12.33 -15.03 -9.82
CA ASP A 117 -11.26 -15.92 -10.27
C ASP A 117 -11.43 -17.30 -9.63
N GLY A 118 -11.87 -18.28 -10.42
CA GLY A 118 -12.09 -19.64 -9.94
C GLY A 118 -13.14 -19.74 -8.83
N GLY A 119 -14.14 -18.85 -8.86
CA GLY A 119 -15.24 -18.82 -7.90
C GLY A 119 -14.99 -17.91 -6.70
N GLU A 120 -13.80 -17.32 -6.59
CA GLU A 120 -13.44 -16.41 -5.50
C GLU A 120 -13.45 -14.95 -5.98
N LYS A 121 -13.93 -14.06 -5.13
CA LYS A 121 -13.96 -12.62 -5.44
C LYS A 121 -12.51 -12.10 -5.56
N ASP A 122 -12.22 -11.46 -6.69
CA ASP A 122 -10.87 -10.97 -7.01
C ASP A 122 -10.96 -9.62 -7.74
N ASP A 123 -11.71 -8.68 -7.18
CA ASP A 123 -11.94 -7.34 -7.75
C ASP A 123 -10.62 -6.56 -7.90
N LYS A 124 -10.53 -5.74 -8.93
CA LYS A 124 -9.35 -4.91 -9.19
C LYS A 124 -9.70 -3.43 -9.02
N ILE A 125 -9.05 -2.76 -8.09
CA ILE A 125 -9.16 -1.30 -7.95
C ILE A 125 -8.53 -0.66 -9.20
N ILE A 126 -9.25 0.25 -9.86
CA ILE A 126 -8.72 1.01 -10.99
C ILE A 126 -8.36 2.41 -10.48
N ALA A 127 -7.14 2.86 -10.78
CA ALA A 127 -6.61 4.08 -10.17
C ALA A 127 -5.79 4.91 -11.14
N VAL A 128 -5.57 6.16 -10.76
CA VAL A 128 -4.68 7.11 -11.44
C VAL A 128 -3.81 7.80 -10.38
N PRO A 129 -2.69 8.42 -10.77
CA PRO A 129 -1.85 9.14 -9.80
C PRO A 129 -2.62 10.23 -9.06
N ALA A 130 -2.29 10.42 -7.79
CA ALA A 130 -2.72 11.60 -7.04
C ALA A 130 -2.23 12.87 -7.74
N SER A 131 -2.98 13.97 -7.63
CA SER A 131 -2.70 15.22 -8.36
C SER A 131 -1.27 15.76 -8.14
N LYS A 132 -0.73 15.59 -6.93
CA LYS A 132 0.65 16.00 -6.62
C LYS A 132 1.71 15.16 -7.33
N ILE A 133 1.36 13.93 -7.73
CA ILE A 133 2.27 13.04 -8.46
C ILE A 133 2.20 13.34 -9.97
N ASP A 134 0.98 13.42 -10.50
CA ASP A 134 0.81 13.74 -11.94
C ASP A 134 -0.57 14.37 -12.18
N PRO A 135 -0.63 15.70 -12.39
CA PRO A 135 -1.90 16.37 -12.63
C PRO A 135 -2.53 16.06 -14.01
N THR A 136 -1.83 15.33 -14.88
CA THR A 136 -2.36 14.92 -16.20
C THR A 136 -3.69 14.17 -16.05
N TYR A 137 -3.89 13.47 -14.92
CA TYR A 137 -5.07 12.64 -14.68
C TYR A 137 -6.15 13.35 -13.85
N ASP A 138 -6.02 14.66 -13.60
CA ASP A 138 -6.93 15.37 -12.69
C ASP A 138 -8.38 15.38 -13.19
N ASP A 139 -8.59 15.34 -14.50
CA ASP A 139 -9.95 15.31 -15.08
C ASP A 139 -10.56 13.90 -15.11
N ILE A 140 -9.79 12.85 -14.81
CA ILE A 140 -10.28 11.47 -14.77
C ILE A 140 -10.75 11.20 -13.33
N LYS A 141 -12.05 11.33 -13.06
CA LYS A 141 -12.62 11.15 -11.70
C LYS A 141 -13.25 9.77 -11.50
N THR A 142 -13.80 9.22 -12.57
CA THR A 142 -14.47 7.90 -12.57
C THR A 142 -13.94 7.05 -13.70
N ILE A 143 -14.28 5.77 -13.69
CA ILE A 143 -13.90 4.86 -14.80
C ILE A 143 -14.50 5.32 -16.13
N SER A 144 -15.67 5.97 -16.09
CA SER A 144 -16.34 6.48 -17.29
C SER A 144 -15.59 7.64 -17.97
N ASP A 145 -14.69 8.30 -17.25
CA ASP A 145 -13.84 9.36 -17.81
C ASP A 145 -12.65 8.82 -18.60
N LEU A 146 -12.30 7.53 -18.40
CA LEU A 146 -11.29 6.88 -19.23
C LEU A 146 -11.82 6.67 -20.65
N PRO A 147 -10.98 6.84 -21.67
CA PRO A 147 -11.40 6.48 -23.04
C PRO A 147 -11.99 5.07 -23.08
N LYS A 148 -13.11 4.91 -23.78
CA LYS A 148 -13.81 3.62 -23.83
C LYS A 148 -12.91 2.47 -24.27
N ILE A 149 -11.97 2.73 -25.15
CA ILE A 149 -11.03 1.71 -25.63
C ILE A 149 -10.11 1.22 -24.50
N GLU A 150 -9.75 2.09 -23.55
CA GLU A 150 -8.92 1.68 -22.40
C GLU A 150 -9.70 0.76 -21.46
N GLN A 151 -10.97 1.06 -21.21
CA GLN A 151 -11.86 0.18 -20.45
C GLN A 151 -11.97 -1.20 -21.12
N GLN A 152 -12.18 -1.22 -22.43
CA GLN A 152 -12.28 -2.45 -23.23
C GLN A 152 -10.96 -3.25 -23.22
N ARG A 153 -9.81 -2.56 -23.24
CA ARG A 153 -8.49 -3.21 -23.15
C ARG A 153 -8.31 -3.93 -21.81
N LEU A 154 -8.74 -3.30 -20.71
CA LEU A 154 -8.70 -3.93 -19.38
C LEU A 154 -9.56 -5.20 -19.36
N GLU A 155 -10.83 -5.07 -19.80
CA GLU A 155 -11.74 -6.23 -19.82
C GLU A 155 -11.20 -7.36 -20.70
N ALA A 156 -10.73 -7.02 -21.89
CA ALA A 156 -10.21 -8.00 -22.84
C ALA A 156 -9.00 -8.75 -22.24
N PHE A 157 -8.08 -8.01 -21.61
CA PHE A 157 -6.92 -8.60 -20.95
C PHE A 157 -7.35 -9.58 -19.85
N PHE A 158 -8.13 -9.11 -18.88
CA PHE A 158 -8.51 -9.95 -17.73
C PHE A 158 -9.39 -11.15 -18.12
N ARG A 159 -10.14 -11.03 -19.22
CA ARG A 159 -10.94 -12.14 -19.73
C ARG A 159 -10.09 -13.33 -20.18
N VAL A 160 -8.89 -13.05 -20.74
CA VAL A 160 -8.10 -14.12 -21.40
C VAL A 160 -6.74 -14.40 -20.76
N TYR A 161 -6.25 -13.55 -19.86
CA TYR A 161 -4.85 -13.60 -19.41
C TYR A 161 -4.46 -14.91 -18.70
N LYS A 162 -5.45 -15.68 -18.23
CA LYS A 162 -5.26 -16.96 -17.55
C LYS A 162 -5.71 -18.17 -18.38
N GLU A 163 -6.05 -18.01 -19.66
CA GLU A 163 -6.53 -19.13 -20.47
C GLU A 163 -5.45 -20.18 -20.77
N LEU A 164 -4.17 -19.78 -20.76
CA LEU A 164 -3.07 -20.72 -20.95
C LEU A 164 -2.13 -20.73 -19.74
N PRO A 165 -1.50 -21.89 -19.43
CA PRO A 165 -1.80 -23.24 -19.97
C PRO A 165 -3.21 -23.69 -19.58
N GLU A 166 -3.74 -24.61 -20.33
CA GLU A 166 -5.07 -25.19 -20.08
C GLU A 166 -5.21 -25.73 -18.65
N GLY A 167 -6.40 -25.67 -18.10
CA GLY A 167 -6.71 -26.16 -16.76
C GLY A 167 -6.58 -25.13 -15.64
N ARG A 168 -6.26 -23.90 -15.97
CA ARG A 168 -6.24 -22.81 -14.98
C ARG A 168 -7.64 -22.40 -14.54
N LYS A 169 -7.73 -21.70 -13.41
CA LYS A 169 -8.97 -21.10 -12.91
C LYS A 169 -9.58 -20.19 -13.98
N LYS A 170 -10.90 -20.24 -14.11
CA LYS A 170 -11.64 -19.38 -15.04
C LYS A 170 -11.92 -18.04 -14.42
N VAL A 171 -11.77 -17.00 -15.23
CA VAL A 171 -12.08 -15.63 -14.84
C VAL A 171 -13.44 -15.24 -15.38
N GLU A 172 -14.27 -14.65 -14.53
CA GLU A 172 -15.56 -14.06 -14.89
C GLU A 172 -15.53 -12.58 -14.55
N LEU A 173 -15.97 -11.75 -15.49
CA LEU A 173 -16.02 -10.32 -15.31
C LEU A 173 -17.47 -9.85 -15.24
N ALA A 174 -17.79 -9.00 -14.26
CA ALA A 174 -19.10 -8.37 -14.11
C ALA A 174 -19.09 -6.89 -14.47
N GLY A 175 -18.03 -6.45 -15.17
CA GLY A 175 -17.90 -5.07 -15.63
C GLY A 175 -17.35 -4.15 -14.57
N PHE A 176 -17.47 -2.84 -14.82
CA PHE A 176 -16.95 -1.83 -13.93
C PHE A 176 -18.03 -1.25 -13.04
N ASN A 177 -17.65 -0.92 -11.82
CA ASN A 177 -18.41 -0.02 -10.96
C ASN A 177 -17.74 1.36 -10.94
N ASP A 178 -18.54 2.37 -11.26
CA ASP A 178 -18.14 3.79 -11.24
C ASP A 178 -18.05 4.34 -9.81
N ALA A 179 -18.01 3.47 -8.83
CA ALA A 179 -18.10 3.91 -7.46
C ALA A 179 -16.91 4.77 -7.08
N ALA A 180 -17.19 6.01 -7.07
CA ALA A 180 -16.38 6.94 -6.33
C ALA A 180 -16.04 6.36 -4.93
N UNK A 181 -15.01 6.54 -4.68
CA UNK A 181 -14.52 6.22 -3.51
C UNK A 181 -15.27 5.45 -2.49
N ARG A 182 -16.34 5.52 -2.45
CA ARG A 182 -17.08 4.76 -1.45
C ARG A 182 -16.89 3.25 -1.61
N GLU A 183 -17.02 2.71 -2.80
CA GLU A 183 -16.81 1.27 -3.01
C GLU A 183 -15.33 0.90 -2.96
N ALA A 184 -14.44 1.78 -3.40
CA ALA A 184 -13.03 1.61 -3.14
C ALA A 184 -12.75 1.69 -1.63
N GLY A 185 -13.43 2.59 -0.92
CA GLY A 185 -13.38 2.69 0.54
C GLY A 185 -13.89 1.42 1.23
N ASP A 186 -14.97 0.84 0.71
CA ASP A 186 -15.51 -0.43 1.21
C ASP A 186 -14.55 -1.59 0.92
N GLN A 187 -13.91 -1.58 -0.25
CA GLN A 187 -12.87 -2.56 -0.62
C GLN A 187 -11.58 -2.37 0.20
N ILE A 188 -11.26 -1.12 0.52
CA ILE A 188 -10.08 -0.77 1.35
C ILE A 188 -10.39 -0.94 2.86
N GLY A 189 -11.61 -1.37 3.21
CA GLY A 189 -11.99 -1.66 4.60
C GLY A 189 -12.33 -0.45 5.43
N LEU A 190 -12.71 0.67 4.81
CA LEU A 190 -13.06 1.91 5.50
C LEU A 190 -14.55 2.26 5.42
N GLY A 191 -15.36 1.44 4.75
CA GLY A 191 -16.79 1.67 4.58
C GLY A 191 -17.64 0.69 5.35
N GLY A 192 -18.36 1.20 6.32
CA GLY A 192 -19.57 0.57 6.76
C GLY A 192 -19.52 -0.46 7.87
N LEU A 193 -19.68 0.02 9.05
CA LEU A 193 -20.08 -0.74 10.21
C LEU A 193 -21.53 -1.22 10.09
N GLU A 194 -21.82 -2.16 9.20
CA GLU A 194 -23.05 -2.96 9.33
C GLU A 194 -22.80 -4.36 8.75
N GLY A 195 -22.43 -5.27 9.63
CA GLY A 195 -22.70 -6.68 9.46
C GLY A 195 -21.62 -7.67 9.10
N GLU A 196 -20.32 -7.31 9.09
CA GLU A 196 -19.21 -8.30 9.19
C GLU A 196 -17.90 -7.53 9.42
N GLU A 197 -17.19 -7.84 10.49
CA GLU A 197 -15.93 -7.17 10.81
C GLU A 197 -14.85 -7.49 9.76
N PRO A 198 -14.39 -6.52 8.96
CA PRO A 198 -13.21 -6.76 8.15
C PRO A 198 -11.97 -6.70 9.04
N ALA A 199 -11.08 -7.66 8.85
CA ALA A 199 -9.84 -7.80 9.63
C ALA A 199 -8.94 -6.55 9.58
N ILE A 200 -9.15 -5.67 8.63
CA ILE A 200 -8.37 -4.45 8.39
C ILE A 200 -8.57 -3.40 9.53
N ILE A 201 -9.77 -3.35 10.14
CA ILE A 201 -10.05 -2.40 11.24
C ILE A 201 -9.17 -2.72 12.46
N PHE A 202 -8.79 -3.99 12.64
CA PHE A 202 -8.01 -4.41 13.80
C PHE A 202 -6.58 -3.86 13.77
N ILE A 203 -5.96 -3.78 12.60
CA ILE A 203 -4.58 -3.32 12.48
C ILE A 203 -4.48 -1.79 12.59
N ALA A 204 -5.37 -1.06 11.92
CA ALA A 204 -5.41 0.40 12.02
C ALA A 204 -5.81 0.89 13.42
N GLY A 205 -6.78 0.22 14.04
CA GLY A 205 -7.21 0.53 15.40
C GLY A 205 -6.19 0.15 16.47
N ALA A 206 -5.44 -0.93 16.28
CA ALA A 206 -4.40 -1.36 17.20
C ALA A 206 -3.18 -0.43 17.14
N VAL A 207 -2.77 -0.02 15.95
CA VAL A 207 -1.67 0.93 15.76
C VAL A 207 -2.03 2.32 16.33
N ARG A 208 -3.28 2.76 16.14
CA ARG A 208 -3.76 4.03 16.72
C ARG A 208 -3.80 3.97 18.25
N ARG A 209 -4.23 2.85 18.83
CA ARG A 209 -4.26 2.68 20.30
C ARG A 209 -2.85 2.58 20.90
N LEU A 210 -1.92 1.92 20.20
CA LEU A 210 -0.52 1.84 20.62
C LEU A 210 0.17 3.20 20.57
N ARG A 211 -0.06 4.01 19.53
CA ARG A 211 0.49 5.37 19.45
C ARG A 211 -0.05 6.27 20.56
N HIS A 212 -1.36 6.23 20.86
CA HIS A 212 -1.93 7.00 21.96
C HIS A 212 -1.45 6.53 23.34
N SER A 213 -1.24 5.23 23.52
CA SER A 213 -0.71 4.68 24.77
C SER A 213 0.76 5.08 24.99
N LEU A 214 1.58 4.97 23.92
CA LEU A 214 3.00 5.32 24.00
C LEU A 214 3.21 6.84 24.17
N SER A 215 2.40 7.68 23.53
CA SER A 215 2.53 9.13 23.70
C SER A 215 2.13 9.58 25.11
N ARG A 216 1.13 8.95 25.74
CA ARG A 216 0.74 9.25 27.12
C ARG A 216 1.75 8.77 28.13
N SER A 217 2.42 7.63 27.91
CA SER A 217 3.46 7.14 28.83
C SER A 217 4.74 7.99 28.75
N LEU A 218 5.16 8.40 27.57
CA LEU A 218 6.30 9.28 27.38
C LEU A 218 6.03 10.69 27.91
N TRP A 219 4.78 11.18 27.79
CA TRP A 219 4.41 12.51 28.33
C TRP A 219 4.44 12.51 29.85
N ARG A 220 4.04 11.44 30.52
CA ARG A 220 4.08 11.32 31.99
C ARG A 220 5.51 11.22 32.52
N GLN A 221 6.43 10.58 31.81
CA GLN A 221 7.81 10.45 32.25
C GLN A 221 8.61 11.76 32.17
N ASN A 222 8.25 12.66 31.25
CA ASN A 222 8.96 13.91 31.07
C ASN A 222 8.46 15.10 31.92
N HIS A 223 7.38 14.92 32.71
CA HIS A 223 6.78 16.01 33.47
C HIS A 223 6.89 15.86 35.00
N THR A 224 7.71 14.92 35.52
CA THR A 224 7.84 14.73 36.96
C THR A 224 9.20 15.11 37.54
N SER A 225 10.04 15.83 36.81
CA SER A 225 11.26 16.41 37.40
C SER A 225 11.63 17.71 36.73
N HIS A 226 11.55 18.74 37.45
CA HIS A 226 12.32 19.96 37.60
C HIS A 226 11.50 21.23 37.69
N ASP A 227 11.44 21.73 38.90
CA ASP A 227 11.31 23.13 39.24
C ASP A 227 12.67 23.85 39.04
N ASN A 228 12.58 25.07 38.53
CA ASN A 228 13.59 26.15 38.62
C ASN A 228 14.85 26.05 37.76
N ALA A 229 14.91 26.89 36.76
CA ALA A 229 15.86 28.00 36.58
C ALA A 229 15.82 28.55 35.16
N TYR A 230 15.50 29.84 35.04
CA TYR A 230 15.65 30.62 33.79
C TYR A 230 17.09 31.09 33.67
N PRO A 231 17.79 30.93 32.56
CA PRO A 231 19.02 31.68 32.29
C PRO A 231 18.71 32.99 31.52
N THR A 232 19.31 34.04 31.95
CA THR A 232 19.27 35.37 31.38
C THR A 232 19.91 35.40 30.00
N ILE A 233 19.22 36.00 29.05
CA ILE A 233 19.74 36.22 27.69
C ILE A 233 20.66 37.47 27.71
N LEU A 234 21.91 37.27 27.38
CA LEU A 234 22.86 38.35 27.10
C LEU A 234 22.77 38.73 25.62
N HIS A 235 22.41 39.99 25.38
CA HIS A 235 22.54 40.63 24.07
C HIS A 235 24.02 40.91 23.82
N LEU A 236 24.53 40.48 22.69
CA LEU A 236 25.79 40.93 22.13
C LEU A 236 25.51 41.66 20.83
N ASP A 237 25.68 42.97 20.87
CA ASP A 237 25.75 43.81 19.68
C ASP A 237 27.09 43.58 18.98
N ALA A 238 27.03 43.34 17.67
CA ALA A 238 28.20 43.33 16.84
C ALA A 238 28.09 44.47 15.82
N GLY A 239 29.10 45.37 15.87
CA GLY A 239 29.32 46.38 14.88
C GLY A 239 29.85 45.86 13.54
#